data_57fd64f6adbd686d6896ffaf5554043b
#
_entry.id   57fd64f6adbd686d6896ffaf5554043b
#
_cell.length_a   1.000
_cell.length_b   1.000
_cell.length_c   1.000
_cell.angle_alpha   90.00
_cell.angle_beta   90.00
_cell.angle_gamma   90.00
#
_symmetry.space_group_name_H-M   'P 1'
#
loop_
_entity.id
_entity.type
_entity.pdbx_description
1 polymer ?
#
loop_
_entity_poly.entity_id
_entity_poly.type
_entity_poly.pdbx_seq_one_letter_code
_entity_poly.pdbx_strand_id
1 'polypeptide(L)'
;TDELAGNLARLYHEGVDGIVFCDAEGNIRAANEAFLNLTDTANIAAVRGRSLTDFLARGAVDLRMLLDNVKRTGQLRLYATRLTTDFMGQIAVEISATWLNDRPNPVLVLVVRDSSRADTMRRPPLGQHDDGVRNVMELVGSSTLKDIVAETTDVIEKMCIETALELTRNNRVAAAEMLGLSRQSLYIKLRRFGILEGLSEDQP
;
A
#
# COMPACT_ATOMS: atom_id res chain seq x y z
N THR A 1 4.11 26.08 28.50
CA THR A 1 2.88 25.37 28.05
C THR A 1 2.28 26.04 26.82
N ASP A 2 2.41 27.37 26.76
CA ASP A 2 1.82 28.17 25.66
C ASP A 2 2.63 28.04 24.37
N GLU A 3 3.95 28.02 24.46
CA GLU A 3 4.86 27.91 23.32
C GLU A 3 4.72 26.53 22.61
N LEU A 4 4.64 25.43 23.38
CA LEU A 4 4.43 24.09 22.80
C LEU A 4 3.08 23.99 22.11
N ALA A 5 2.03 24.53 22.71
CA ALA A 5 0.70 24.54 22.09
C ALA A 5 0.71 25.34 20.79
N GLY A 6 1.39 26.48 20.75
CA GLY A 6 1.58 27.29 19.55
C GLY A 6 2.35 26.54 18.46
N ASN A 7 3.42 25.85 18.81
CA ASN A 7 4.22 25.05 17.87
C ASN A 7 3.44 23.85 17.33
N LEU A 8 2.64 23.18 18.17
CA LEU A 8 1.76 22.08 17.72
C LEU A 8 0.66 22.58 16.77
N ALA A 9 0.06 23.74 17.06
CA ALA A 9 -0.92 24.34 16.17
C ALA A 9 -0.30 24.69 14.80
N ARG A 10 0.92 25.25 14.78
CA ARG A 10 1.63 25.50 13.54
C ARG A 10 1.99 24.22 12.79
N LEU A 11 2.47 23.19 13.49
CA LEU A 11 2.75 21.89 12.89
C LEU A 11 1.49 21.29 12.25
N TYR A 12 0.33 21.44 12.89
CA TYR A 12 -0.94 20.99 12.33
C TYR A 12 -1.29 21.74 11.06
N HIS A 13 -1.14 23.06 11.02
CA HIS A 13 -1.53 23.88 9.86
C HIS A 13 -0.51 23.88 8.72
N GLU A 14 0.78 23.94 9.05
CA GLU A 14 1.87 24.15 8.09
C GLU A 14 2.61 22.83 7.75
N GLY A 15 2.29 21.73 8.45
CA GLY A 15 2.95 20.43 8.25
C GLY A 15 2.65 19.84 6.88
N VAL A 16 3.61 19.07 6.35
CA VAL A 16 3.52 18.44 5.02
C VAL A 16 2.70 17.15 5.03
N ASP A 17 2.58 16.49 6.18
CA ASP A 17 1.80 15.28 6.34
C ASP A 17 0.33 15.63 6.65
N GLY A 18 -0.60 14.84 6.10
CA GLY A 18 -2.02 14.96 6.42
C GLY A 18 -2.28 14.57 7.88
N ILE A 19 -2.90 15.44 8.67
CA ILE A 19 -3.29 15.16 10.05
C ILE A 19 -4.80 15.19 10.15
N VAL A 20 -5.37 14.08 10.64
CA VAL A 20 -6.82 13.90 10.75
C VAL A 20 -7.18 13.46 12.17
N PHE A 21 -8.19 14.11 12.72
CA PHE A 21 -8.80 13.74 14.00
C PHE A 21 -10.19 13.17 13.74
N CYS A 22 -10.43 11.96 14.23
CA CYS A 22 -11.72 11.28 14.11
C CYS A 22 -12.28 10.94 15.48
N ASP A 23 -13.60 10.72 15.55
CA ASP A 23 -14.22 10.10 16.73
C ASP A 23 -13.94 8.59 16.79
N ALA A 24 -14.53 7.93 17.78
CA ALA A 24 -14.33 6.50 18.03
C ALA A 24 -14.86 5.58 16.90
N GLU A 25 -15.73 6.09 16.07
CA GLU A 25 -16.36 5.42 14.92
C GLU A 25 -15.63 5.70 13.61
N GLY A 26 -14.68 6.65 13.60
CA GLY A 26 -13.92 7.03 12.42
C GLY A 26 -14.55 8.17 11.59
N ASN A 27 -15.48 8.94 12.19
CA ASN A 27 -15.98 10.14 11.55
C ASN A 27 -15.02 11.31 11.76
N ILE A 28 -14.70 12.04 10.72
CA ILE A 28 -13.73 13.12 10.71
C ILE A 28 -14.27 14.33 11.50
N ARG A 29 -13.51 14.76 12.51
CA ARG A 29 -13.78 15.95 13.32
C ARG A 29 -12.97 17.16 12.88
N ALA A 30 -11.71 16.92 12.51
CA ALA A 30 -10.82 17.93 11.98
C ALA A 30 -9.79 17.29 11.03
N ALA A 31 -9.34 18.05 10.06
CA ALA A 31 -8.26 17.70 9.16
C ALA A 31 -7.49 18.96 8.77
N ASN A 32 -6.18 18.82 8.54
CA ASN A 32 -5.34 19.93 8.10
C ASN A 32 -5.35 20.09 6.57
N GLU A 33 -4.75 21.19 6.10
CA GLU A 33 -4.64 21.50 4.67
C GLU A 33 -3.92 20.39 3.88
N ALA A 34 -2.89 19.76 4.45
CA ALA A 34 -2.16 18.69 3.78
C ALA A 34 -3.08 17.48 3.48
N PHE A 35 -3.99 17.11 4.38
CA PHE A 35 -4.97 16.06 4.12
C PHE A 35 -5.99 16.46 3.04
N LEU A 36 -6.44 17.72 3.05
CA LEU A 36 -7.35 18.23 2.01
C LEU A 36 -6.71 18.17 0.62
N ASN A 37 -5.43 18.53 0.54
CA ASN A 37 -4.66 18.45 -0.70
C ASN A 37 -4.46 17.00 -1.17
N LEU A 38 -4.20 16.06 -0.25
CA LEU A 38 -4.06 14.63 -0.58
C LEU A 38 -5.36 14.01 -1.13
N THR A 39 -6.50 14.53 -0.71
CA THR A 39 -7.82 14.03 -1.10
C THR A 39 -8.50 14.86 -2.19
N ASP A 40 -7.82 15.91 -2.69
CA ASP A 40 -8.36 16.89 -3.64
C ASP A 40 -9.66 17.56 -3.15
N THR A 41 -9.82 17.69 -1.84
CA THR A 41 -11.01 18.24 -1.23
C THR A 41 -10.90 19.75 -1.05
N ALA A 42 -11.94 20.49 -1.41
CA ALA A 42 -11.88 21.95 -1.49
C ALA A 42 -11.70 22.66 -0.13
N ASN A 43 -12.27 22.11 0.95
CA ASN A 43 -12.17 22.72 2.29
C ASN A 43 -12.60 21.75 3.40
N ILE A 44 -12.31 22.12 4.65
CA ILE A 44 -12.62 21.30 5.84
C ILE A 44 -14.12 21.04 6.02
N ALA A 45 -15.00 21.92 5.57
CA ALA A 45 -16.45 21.72 5.69
C ALA A 45 -16.93 20.54 4.84
N ALA A 46 -16.24 20.25 3.74
CA ALA A 46 -16.54 19.12 2.86
C ALA A 46 -16.14 17.76 3.46
N VAL A 47 -15.25 17.72 4.45
CA VAL A 47 -14.78 16.48 5.08
C VAL A 47 -15.30 16.28 6.51
N ARG A 48 -15.61 17.37 7.23
CA ARG A 48 -16.07 17.29 8.60
C ARG A 48 -17.38 16.52 8.73
N GLY A 49 -17.43 15.53 9.61
CA GLY A 49 -18.57 14.65 9.83
C GLY A 49 -18.68 13.47 8.87
N ARG A 50 -17.91 13.45 7.79
CA ARG A 50 -17.85 12.29 6.89
C ARG A 50 -17.06 11.15 7.52
N SER A 51 -17.40 9.93 7.13
CA SER A 51 -16.64 8.77 7.53
C SER A 51 -15.29 8.72 6.83
N LEU A 52 -14.25 8.32 7.53
CA LEU A 52 -12.92 8.08 6.95
C LEU A 52 -12.98 7.00 5.83
N THR A 53 -14.00 6.12 5.86
CA THR A 53 -14.24 5.12 4.82
C THR A 53 -14.41 5.73 3.42
N ASP A 54 -14.91 6.97 3.34
CA ASP A 54 -15.13 7.65 2.06
C ASP A 54 -13.82 8.01 1.36
N PHE A 55 -12.75 8.12 2.13
CA PHE A 55 -11.41 8.52 1.67
C PHE A 55 -10.42 7.35 1.59
N LEU A 56 -10.75 6.19 2.13
CA LEU A 56 -9.91 4.99 2.08
C LEU A 56 -10.30 4.12 0.89
N ALA A 57 -9.34 3.68 0.09
CA ALA A 57 -9.61 2.91 -1.11
C ALA A 57 -10.34 1.59 -0.83
N ARG A 58 -10.07 0.95 0.32
CA ARG A 58 -10.77 -0.25 0.77
C ARG A 58 -11.86 0.04 1.82
N GLY A 59 -12.24 1.30 1.97
CA GLY A 59 -13.37 1.75 2.76
C GLY A 59 -13.40 1.18 4.18
N ALA A 60 -14.48 0.45 4.49
CA ALA A 60 -14.69 -0.13 5.82
C ALA A 60 -13.63 -1.16 6.23
N VAL A 61 -12.96 -1.83 5.30
CA VAL A 61 -11.90 -2.81 5.61
C VAL A 61 -10.70 -2.10 6.22
N ASP A 62 -10.24 -1.02 5.57
CA ASP A 62 -9.13 -0.22 6.08
C ASP A 62 -9.46 0.41 7.44
N LEU A 63 -10.65 1.00 7.58
CA LEU A 63 -11.06 1.61 8.84
C LEU A 63 -11.12 0.60 9.99
N ARG A 64 -11.67 -0.59 9.73
CA ARG A 64 -11.71 -1.66 10.74
C ARG A 64 -10.31 -2.07 11.17
N MET A 65 -9.41 -2.29 10.20
CA MET A 65 -8.01 -2.65 10.48
C MET A 65 -7.30 -1.57 11.31
N LEU A 66 -7.51 -0.30 10.99
CA LEU A 66 -6.96 0.81 11.76
C LEU A 66 -7.51 0.82 13.19
N LEU A 67 -8.83 0.78 13.36
CA LEU A 67 -9.50 0.84 14.67
C LEU A 67 -9.15 -0.35 15.55
N ASP A 68 -9.19 -1.57 15.03
CA ASP A 68 -8.90 -2.79 15.81
C ASP A 68 -7.46 -2.78 16.32
N ASN A 69 -6.51 -2.34 15.48
CA ASN A 69 -5.12 -2.25 15.88
C ASN A 69 -4.89 -1.17 16.93
N VAL A 70 -5.37 0.06 16.72
CA VAL A 70 -5.11 1.16 17.65
C VAL A 70 -5.86 0.98 18.98
N LYS A 71 -7.06 0.40 18.99
CA LYS A 71 -7.79 0.09 20.22
C LYS A 71 -7.07 -0.96 21.06
N ARG A 72 -6.39 -1.90 20.42
CA ARG A 72 -5.64 -2.98 21.09
C ARG A 72 -4.26 -2.54 21.57
N THR A 73 -3.52 -1.75 20.77
CA THR A 73 -2.12 -1.42 21.02
C THR A 73 -1.87 0.04 21.39
N GLY A 74 -2.90 0.89 21.28
CA GLY A 74 -2.80 2.33 21.46
C GLY A 74 -2.22 3.08 20.26
N GLN A 75 -1.43 2.40 19.44
CA GLN A 75 -0.71 3.01 18.31
C GLN A 75 -0.56 2.03 17.15
N LEU A 76 -0.55 2.58 15.93
CA LEU A 76 -0.18 1.88 14.72
C LEU A 76 0.84 2.74 13.96
N ARG A 77 2.02 2.20 13.67
CA ARG A 77 3.14 3.02 13.15
C ARG A 77 3.10 3.20 11.64
N LEU A 78 2.86 2.14 10.90
CA LEU A 78 2.88 2.15 9.45
C LEU A 78 1.78 1.24 8.92
N TYR A 79 0.85 1.81 8.21
CA TYR A 79 -0.19 1.10 7.49
C TYR A 79 -0.21 1.63 6.06
N ALA A 80 0.26 0.81 5.12
CA ALA A 80 0.27 1.16 3.72
C ALA A 80 -1.11 0.91 3.12
N THR A 81 -1.67 1.93 2.50
CA THR A 81 -2.96 1.85 1.78
C THR A 81 -3.01 2.91 0.69
N ARG A 82 -4.19 3.16 0.13
CA ARG A 82 -4.45 4.24 -0.81
C ARG A 82 -5.60 5.11 -0.33
N LEU A 83 -5.48 6.40 -0.55
CA LEU A 83 -6.60 7.32 -0.44
C LEU A 83 -7.30 7.45 -1.79
N THR A 84 -8.62 7.55 -1.73
CA THR A 84 -9.44 7.96 -2.88
C THR A 84 -9.59 9.47 -2.87
N THR A 85 -9.37 10.11 -4.00
CA THR A 85 -9.54 11.55 -4.17
C THR A 85 -10.94 11.87 -4.68
N ASP A 86 -11.40 13.12 -4.50
CA ASP A 86 -12.71 13.56 -5.01
C ASP A 86 -12.82 13.45 -6.54
N PHE A 87 -11.70 13.45 -7.27
CA PHE A 87 -11.65 13.24 -8.72
C PHE A 87 -11.50 11.76 -9.12
N MET A 88 -11.88 10.82 -8.24
CA MET A 88 -11.81 9.37 -8.49
C MET A 88 -10.40 8.82 -8.73
N GLY A 89 -9.37 9.59 -8.38
CA GLY A 89 -7.99 9.14 -8.37
C GLY A 89 -7.67 8.35 -7.10
N GLN A 90 -6.52 7.68 -7.10
CA GLN A 90 -5.97 7.03 -5.92
C GLN A 90 -4.52 7.46 -5.71
N ILE A 91 -4.17 7.73 -4.46
CA ILE A 91 -2.81 8.09 -4.06
C ILE A 91 -2.31 7.10 -3.00
N ALA A 92 -1.10 6.56 -3.21
CA ALA A 92 -0.48 5.67 -2.24
C ALA A 92 -0.04 6.46 -1.01
N VAL A 93 -0.40 5.97 0.18
CA VAL A 93 -0.10 6.62 1.45
C VAL A 93 0.36 5.62 2.50
N GLU A 94 1.14 6.11 3.45
CA GLU A 94 1.43 5.44 4.72
C GLU A 94 0.70 6.17 5.84
N ILE A 95 -0.05 5.42 6.64
CA ILE A 95 -0.83 5.95 7.76
C ILE A 95 -0.21 5.49 9.07
N SER A 96 0.07 6.42 9.95
CA SER A 96 0.31 6.18 11.37
C SER A 96 -0.90 6.62 12.17
N ALA A 97 -1.32 5.84 13.14
CA ALA A 97 -2.52 6.12 13.93
C ALA A 97 -2.23 6.05 15.43
N THR A 98 -2.88 6.91 16.19
CA THR A 98 -2.79 6.94 17.65
C THR A 98 -4.19 7.01 18.24
N TRP A 99 -4.43 6.22 19.28
CA TRP A 99 -5.68 6.21 20.03
C TRP A 99 -5.53 7.02 21.31
N LEU A 100 -6.19 8.16 21.38
CA LEU A 100 -6.22 9.02 22.55
C LEU A 100 -7.51 8.71 23.32
N ASN A 101 -7.40 8.03 24.46
CA ASN A 101 -8.55 7.60 25.27
C ASN A 101 -8.51 8.12 26.70
N ASP A 102 -7.72 9.14 26.98
CA ASP A 102 -7.59 9.81 28.28
C ASP A 102 -8.80 10.69 28.65
N ARG A 103 -9.76 10.81 27.74
CA ARG A 103 -10.99 11.62 27.87
C ARG A 103 -12.25 10.77 27.70
N PRO A 104 -13.40 11.27 28.14
CA PRO A 104 -14.68 10.57 27.97
C PRO A 104 -15.01 10.22 26.53
N ASN A 105 -14.54 11.05 25.58
CA ASN A 105 -14.69 10.82 24.16
C ASN A 105 -13.33 10.51 23.53
N PRO A 106 -13.05 9.23 23.23
CA PRO A 106 -11.81 8.84 22.58
C PRO A 106 -11.65 9.51 21.21
N VAL A 107 -10.41 9.77 20.83
CA VAL A 107 -10.06 10.39 19.57
C VAL A 107 -9.06 9.50 18.83
N LEU A 108 -9.37 9.16 17.60
CA LEU A 108 -8.44 8.55 16.65
C LEU A 108 -7.69 9.67 15.93
N VAL A 109 -6.37 9.70 16.09
CA VAL A 109 -5.50 10.62 15.35
C VAL A 109 -4.76 9.86 14.27
N LEU A 110 -4.80 10.37 13.06
CA LEU A 110 -4.11 9.81 11.90
C LEU A 110 -3.09 10.81 11.39
N VAL A 111 -1.90 10.31 11.09
CA VAL A 111 -0.90 11.02 10.29
C VAL A 111 -0.76 10.28 8.97
N VAL A 112 -1.05 10.96 7.89
CA VAL A 112 -1.13 10.41 6.54
C VAL A 112 -0.01 11.01 5.70
N ARG A 113 0.92 10.18 5.27
CA ARG A 113 2.06 10.55 4.46
C ARG A 113 1.90 10.08 3.03
N ASP A 114 2.12 10.97 2.06
CA ASP A 114 2.23 10.59 0.65
C ASP A 114 3.45 9.69 0.45
N SER A 115 3.22 8.45 0.02
CA SER A 115 4.27 7.48 -0.28
C SER A 115 4.51 7.30 -1.79
N SER A 116 3.77 8.01 -2.64
CA SER A 116 3.87 7.89 -4.09
C SER A 116 5.26 8.24 -4.65
N ARG A 117 5.98 9.18 -4.01
CA ARG A 117 7.35 9.54 -4.37
C ARG A 117 8.41 8.60 -3.78
N ALA A 118 8.15 8.01 -2.62
CA ALA A 118 9.05 7.01 -2.04
C ALA A 118 9.08 5.74 -2.90
N ASP A 119 7.98 5.41 -3.54
CA ASP A 119 7.86 4.32 -4.50
C ASP A 119 8.72 4.53 -5.76
N THR A 120 8.85 5.76 -6.23
CA THR A 120 9.70 6.08 -7.39
C THR A 120 11.19 6.17 -7.04
N MET A 121 11.55 6.50 -5.78
CA MET A 121 12.95 6.59 -5.34
C MET A 121 13.50 5.30 -4.73
N ARG A 122 12.65 4.38 -4.27
CA ARG A 122 13.03 3.04 -3.81
C ARG A 122 13.17 2.00 -4.93
N ARG A 123 12.94 2.37 -6.17
CA ARG A 123 13.28 1.52 -7.30
C ARG A 123 14.81 1.53 -7.50
N PRO A 124 15.53 0.45 -7.15
CA PRO A 124 16.77 0.13 -7.85
C PRO A 124 16.38 -0.06 -9.33
N PRO A 125 17.23 0.29 -10.30
CA PRO A 125 16.94 0.08 -11.71
C PRO A 125 17.10 -1.40 -12.09
N LEU A 126 16.39 -2.28 -11.44
CA LEU A 126 16.37 -3.73 -11.67
C LEU A 126 14.95 -4.24 -11.52
N GLY A 127 14.28 -4.43 -12.66
CA GLY A 127 13.17 -5.36 -12.81
C GLY A 127 11.85 -4.98 -12.15
N GLN A 128 10.84 -4.86 -12.96
CA GLN A 128 9.40 -4.66 -12.70
C GLN A 128 8.75 -5.72 -11.79
N HIS A 129 9.27 -6.01 -10.58
CA HIS A 129 8.83 -7.16 -9.78
C HIS A 129 8.19 -6.83 -8.42
N ASP A 130 7.98 -5.53 -8.11
CA ASP A 130 7.40 -5.12 -6.82
C ASP A 130 5.86 -5.13 -6.78
N ASP A 131 5.20 -5.35 -7.92
CA ASP A 131 3.74 -5.39 -8.04
C ASP A 131 3.12 -6.63 -7.38
N GLY A 132 3.84 -7.74 -7.27
CA GLY A 132 3.29 -8.99 -6.77
C GLY A 132 2.95 -8.99 -5.29
N VAL A 133 3.80 -8.42 -4.45
CA VAL A 133 3.58 -8.38 -2.98
C VAL A 133 2.58 -7.29 -2.59
N ARG A 134 2.53 -6.19 -3.33
CA ARG A 134 1.53 -5.13 -3.15
C ARG A 134 0.13 -5.61 -3.49
N ASN A 135 -0.01 -6.35 -4.57
CA ASN A 135 -1.28 -6.95 -4.96
C ASN A 135 -1.87 -7.86 -3.86
N VAL A 136 -1.04 -8.57 -3.09
CA VAL A 136 -1.53 -9.42 -2.00
C VAL A 136 -2.26 -8.61 -0.92
N MET A 137 -1.72 -7.47 -0.50
CA MET A 137 -2.37 -6.63 0.49
C MET A 137 -3.67 -6.00 -0.04
N GLU A 138 -3.73 -5.67 -1.33
CA GLU A 138 -4.93 -5.15 -1.99
C GLU A 138 -6.01 -6.23 -2.19
N LEU A 139 -5.62 -7.48 -2.34
CA LEU A 139 -6.53 -8.62 -2.52
C LEU A 139 -7.17 -9.09 -1.21
N VAL A 140 -6.54 -8.82 -0.04
CA VAL A 140 -7.12 -9.14 1.27
C VAL A 140 -8.39 -8.32 1.48
N GLY A 141 -9.52 -9.03 1.55
CA GLY A 141 -10.85 -8.44 1.69
C GLY A 141 -11.66 -8.33 0.38
N SER A 142 -11.02 -8.54 -0.78
CA SER A 142 -11.68 -8.59 -2.10
C SER A 142 -11.69 -9.97 -2.74
N SER A 143 -10.79 -10.86 -2.33
CA SER A 143 -10.63 -12.21 -2.87
C SER A 143 -10.53 -13.26 -1.76
N THR A 144 -10.80 -14.53 -2.08
CA THR A 144 -10.63 -15.61 -1.11
C THR A 144 -9.15 -15.88 -0.84
N LEU A 145 -8.80 -16.39 0.34
CA LEU A 145 -7.42 -16.75 0.67
C LEU A 145 -6.83 -17.74 -0.36
N LYS A 146 -7.64 -18.66 -0.86
CA LYS A 146 -7.22 -19.63 -1.87
C LYS A 146 -6.82 -18.95 -3.17
N ASP A 147 -7.61 -17.98 -3.63
CA ASP A 147 -7.33 -17.23 -4.87
C ASP A 147 -6.09 -16.34 -4.69
N ILE A 148 -5.96 -15.66 -3.54
CA ILE A 148 -4.79 -14.85 -3.21
C ILE A 148 -3.51 -15.70 -3.22
N VAL A 149 -3.52 -16.86 -2.58
CA VAL A 149 -2.36 -17.76 -2.53
C VAL A 149 -2.00 -18.28 -3.93
N ALA A 150 -2.99 -18.66 -4.74
CA ALA A 150 -2.76 -19.14 -6.09
C ALA A 150 -2.15 -18.06 -6.99
N GLU A 151 -2.70 -16.86 -6.97
CA GLU A 151 -2.22 -15.72 -7.77
C GLU A 151 -0.82 -15.29 -7.32
N THR A 152 -0.59 -15.20 -6.01
CA THR A 152 0.72 -14.84 -5.46
C THR A 152 1.77 -15.89 -5.81
N THR A 153 1.42 -17.18 -5.74
CA THR A 153 2.33 -18.27 -6.10
C THR A 153 2.75 -18.17 -7.55
N ASP A 154 1.82 -17.92 -8.46
CA ASP A 154 2.10 -17.78 -9.90
C ASP A 154 3.01 -16.58 -10.19
N VAL A 155 2.78 -15.44 -9.53
CA VAL A 155 3.63 -14.26 -9.66
C VAL A 155 5.05 -14.51 -9.16
N ILE A 156 5.20 -15.09 -7.96
CA ILE A 156 6.50 -15.41 -7.38
C ILE A 156 7.23 -16.46 -8.22
N GLU A 157 6.53 -17.49 -8.69
CA GLU A 157 7.10 -18.53 -9.52
C GLU A 157 7.63 -17.98 -10.85
N LYS A 158 6.86 -17.12 -11.52
CA LYS A 158 7.29 -16.40 -12.72
C LYS A 158 8.53 -15.56 -12.46
N MET A 159 8.53 -14.77 -11.40
CA MET A 159 9.65 -13.91 -11.01
C MET A 159 10.94 -14.71 -10.75
N CYS A 160 10.84 -15.83 -10.03
CA CYS A 160 11.98 -16.70 -9.78
C CYS A 160 12.56 -17.27 -11.09
N ILE A 161 11.70 -17.65 -12.04
CA ILE A 161 12.13 -18.21 -13.33
C ILE A 161 12.81 -17.13 -14.17
N GLU A 162 12.23 -15.94 -14.28
CA GLU A 162 12.79 -14.82 -15.02
C GLU A 162 14.16 -14.42 -14.45
N THR A 163 14.27 -14.30 -13.14
CA THR A 163 15.53 -14.00 -12.46
C THR A 163 16.61 -15.07 -12.72
N ALA A 164 16.23 -16.35 -12.65
CA ALA A 164 17.18 -17.44 -12.92
C ALA A 164 17.66 -17.44 -14.38
N LEU A 165 16.79 -17.11 -15.33
CA LEU A 165 17.17 -16.96 -16.74
C LEU A 165 18.13 -15.78 -16.95
N GLU A 166 17.86 -14.64 -16.33
CA GLU A 166 18.75 -13.48 -16.37
C GLU A 166 20.15 -13.80 -15.82
N LEU A 167 20.21 -14.39 -14.62
CA LEU A 167 21.47 -14.75 -13.96
C LEU A 167 22.28 -15.77 -14.76
N THR A 168 21.60 -16.67 -15.47
CA THR A 168 22.25 -17.71 -16.29
C THR A 168 22.40 -17.30 -17.76
N ARG A 169 22.11 -16.03 -18.10
CA ARG A 169 22.16 -15.52 -19.49
C ARG A 169 21.35 -16.39 -20.45
N ASN A 170 20.12 -16.69 -20.09
CA ASN A 170 19.20 -17.57 -20.83
C ASN A 170 19.65 -19.04 -20.97
N ASN A 171 20.64 -19.48 -20.20
CA ASN A 171 20.97 -20.90 -20.15
C ASN A 171 19.93 -21.67 -19.33
N ARG A 172 18.98 -22.26 -20.06
CA ARG A 172 17.81 -22.96 -19.47
C ARG A 172 18.21 -24.19 -18.63
N VAL A 173 19.31 -24.83 -18.95
CA VAL A 173 19.83 -25.98 -18.18
C VAL A 173 20.32 -25.48 -16.81
N ALA A 174 21.16 -24.45 -16.80
CA ALA A 174 21.68 -23.86 -15.58
C ALA A 174 20.54 -23.21 -14.75
N ALA A 175 19.56 -22.57 -15.39
CA ALA A 175 18.39 -22.01 -14.69
C ALA A 175 17.55 -23.11 -14.02
N ALA A 176 17.31 -24.24 -14.69
CA ALA A 176 16.59 -25.37 -14.10
C ALA A 176 17.33 -25.94 -12.88
N GLU A 177 18.66 -26.12 -12.98
CA GLU A 177 19.50 -26.56 -11.87
C GLU A 177 19.47 -25.58 -10.70
N MET A 178 19.57 -24.28 -10.97
CA MET A 178 19.53 -23.21 -9.97
C MET A 178 18.20 -23.22 -9.18
N LEU A 179 17.08 -23.49 -9.87
CA LEU A 179 15.74 -23.55 -9.27
C LEU A 179 15.38 -24.93 -8.70
N GLY A 180 16.26 -25.93 -8.79
CA GLY A 180 15.97 -27.31 -8.37
C GLY A 180 14.88 -27.98 -9.19
N LEU A 181 14.69 -27.58 -10.45
CA LEU A 181 13.67 -28.08 -11.36
C LEU A 181 14.29 -29.05 -12.39
N SER A 182 13.48 -30.03 -12.85
CA SER A 182 13.83 -30.76 -14.06
C SER A 182 13.70 -29.84 -15.29
N ARG A 183 14.48 -30.11 -16.34
CA ARG A 183 14.39 -29.38 -17.60
C ARG A 183 12.95 -29.35 -18.14
N GLN A 184 12.26 -30.46 -18.08
CA GLN A 184 10.88 -30.59 -18.55
C GLN A 184 9.92 -29.72 -17.73
N SER A 185 10.09 -29.69 -16.39
CA SER A 185 9.29 -28.84 -15.51
C SER A 185 9.51 -27.36 -15.81
N LEU A 186 10.76 -26.93 -16.03
CA LEU A 186 11.05 -25.56 -16.41
C LEU A 186 10.39 -25.21 -17.75
N TYR A 187 10.45 -26.08 -18.77
CA TYR A 187 9.81 -25.81 -20.06
C TYR A 187 8.30 -25.66 -19.95
N ILE A 188 7.64 -26.50 -19.15
CA ILE A 188 6.19 -26.40 -18.91
C ILE A 188 5.85 -25.03 -18.29
N LYS A 189 6.63 -24.59 -17.31
CA LYS A 189 6.43 -23.30 -16.65
C LYS A 189 6.72 -22.11 -17.57
N LEU A 190 7.79 -22.17 -18.36
CA LEU A 190 8.09 -21.14 -19.36
C LEU A 190 6.96 -20.97 -20.37
N ARG A 191 6.35 -22.07 -20.82
CA ARG A 191 5.20 -22.02 -21.71
C ARG A 191 3.97 -21.47 -21.00
N ARG A 192 3.70 -21.90 -19.77
CA ARG A 192 2.57 -21.42 -18.97
C ARG A 192 2.62 -19.90 -18.75
N PHE A 193 3.80 -19.34 -18.51
CA PHE A 193 4.00 -17.91 -18.25
C PHE A 193 4.26 -17.08 -19.53
N GLY A 194 4.22 -17.68 -20.71
CA GLY A 194 4.44 -16.97 -21.98
C GLY A 194 5.87 -16.46 -22.20
N ILE A 195 6.85 -16.94 -21.41
CA ILE A 195 8.23 -16.47 -21.48
C ILE A 195 8.95 -16.99 -22.73
N LEU A 196 8.47 -18.08 -23.34
CA LEU A 196 9.06 -18.67 -24.55
C LEU A 196 8.79 -17.88 -25.82
N GLU A 197 7.73 -17.10 -25.89
CA GLU A 197 7.32 -16.37 -27.11
C GLU A 197 8.12 -15.09 -27.33
N GLY A 198 8.69 -14.51 -26.28
CA GLY A 198 9.53 -13.30 -26.35
C GLY A 198 10.97 -13.52 -26.83
N LEU A 199 11.41 -14.77 -27.01
CA LEU A 199 12.80 -15.14 -27.33
C LEU A 199 13.01 -15.65 -28.76
N SER A 200 11.99 -15.57 -29.62
CA SER A 200 12.04 -16.09 -30.98
C SER A 200 12.44 -15.08 -32.05
N GLU A 201 12.66 -13.81 -31.68
CA GLU A 201 12.94 -12.73 -32.65
C GLU A 201 14.42 -12.29 -32.77
N ASP A 202 15.35 -12.93 -32.05
CA ASP A 202 16.77 -12.61 -32.21
C ASP A 202 17.62 -13.86 -32.48
N GLN A 203 17.58 -14.33 -33.73
CA GLN A 203 18.74 -15.00 -34.35
C GLN A 203 18.76 -14.70 -35.85
N PRO A 204 19.89 -14.10 -36.35
CA PRO A 204 20.19 -14.07 -37.77
C PRO A 204 20.62 -15.43 -38.32
#